data_5d15c1eec7f50871fdd2d501113ebb93
#
_entry.id   5d15c1eec7f50871fdd2d501113ebb93
#
_cell.length_a   1.000
_cell.length_b   1.000
_cell.length_c   1.000
_cell.angle_alpha   90.00
_cell.angle_beta   90.00
_cell.angle_gamma   90.00
#
_symmetry.space_group_name_H-M   'P 1'
#
loop_
_entity.id
_entity.type
_entity.pdbx_description
1 polymer ?
#
loop_
_entity_poly.entity_id
_entity_poly.type
_entity_poly.pdbx_seq_one_letter_code
_entity_poly.pdbx_strand_id
1 'polypeptide(L)'
;MIHLFKSNRINLFFVLTLVTLFTTLQSSTCSKSDDLVANTTGTPSGTWRVSLYWDSGDETYKFSGYNFTFSNGGTVTATNGTTTVSGVWSESSSRMTLDFGADPLFKKISDDYLKEEKTSSNIRLKDDNPLKDEKVQFVRN
;
A
#
# COMPACT_ATOMS: atom_id res chain seq x y z
N MET A 1 -71.50 25.61 32.50
CA MET A 1 -70.59 24.47 32.63
C MET A 1 -69.37 24.75 31.76
N ILE A 2 -68.30 25.23 32.39
CA ILE A 2 -67.11 25.73 31.66
C ILE A 2 -66.03 24.67 31.91
N HIS A 3 -65.64 23.92 30.84
CA HIS A 3 -64.49 23.00 30.91
C HIS A 3 -63.21 23.76 30.61
N LEU A 4 -62.36 23.90 31.65
CA LEU A 4 -61.01 24.42 31.53
C LEU A 4 -60.11 23.45 30.75
N PHE A 5 -59.60 23.86 29.61
CA PHE A 5 -58.48 23.19 28.96
C PHE A 5 -57.20 23.51 29.73
N LYS A 6 -56.70 22.49 30.47
CA LYS A 6 -55.41 22.56 31.14
C LYS A 6 -54.30 22.29 30.11
N SER A 7 -53.67 23.36 29.63
CA SER A 7 -52.57 23.33 28.68
C SER A 7 -51.36 22.59 29.29
N ASN A 8 -51.00 21.45 28.73
CA ASN A 8 -49.83 20.65 29.10
C ASN A 8 -48.55 21.27 28.52
N ARG A 9 -48.07 22.38 29.10
CA ARG A 9 -46.85 23.06 28.68
C ARG A 9 -45.57 22.45 29.19
N ILE A 10 -45.67 21.35 29.98
CA ILE A 10 -44.52 20.75 30.67
C ILE A 10 -43.78 19.78 29.77
N ASN A 11 -44.42 19.19 28.77
CA ASN A 11 -43.77 18.16 27.93
C ASN A 11 -42.89 18.71 26.80
N LEU A 12 -43.02 19.98 26.45
CA LEU A 12 -42.22 20.54 25.35
C LEU A 12 -40.79 20.88 25.78
N PHE A 13 -40.61 21.30 27.04
CA PHE A 13 -39.27 21.56 27.56
C PHE A 13 -38.46 20.28 27.82
N PHE A 14 -39.12 19.15 28.20
CA PHE A 14 -38.46 17.88 28.43
C PHE A 14 -38.01 17.19 27.14
N VAL A 15 -38.74 17.37 26.05
CA VAL A 15 -38.38 16.86 24.74
C VAL A 15 -37.23 17.64 24.14
N LEU A 16 -37.19 18.97 24.36
CA LEU A 16 -36.12 19.82 23.82
C LEU A 16 -34.78 19.61 24.54
N THR A 17 -34.78 19.28 25.84
CA THR A 17 -33.57 19.00 26.60
C THR A 17 -33.02 17.59 26.33
N LEU A 18 -33.87 16.64 25.92
CA LEU A 18 -33.40 15.30 25.57
C LEU A 18 -32.73 15.25 24.21
N VAL A 19 -33.13 16.11 23.27
CA VAL A 19 -32.54 16.19 21.93
C VAL A 19 -31.15 16.87 21.93
N THR A 20 -30.92 17.80 22.88
CA THR A 20 -29.62 18.48 22.98
C THR A 20 -28.54 17.67 23.68
N LEU A 21 -28.89 16.61 24.42
CA LEU A 21 -27.94 15.78 25.13
C LEU A 21 -27.36 14.63 24.27
N PHE A 22 -27.90 14.42 23.05
CA PHE A 22 -27.48 13.33 22.17
C PHE A 22 -26.42 13.72 21.13
N THR A 23 -25.98 15.00 21.10
CA THR A 23 -25.06 15.50 20.06
C THR A 23 -23.62 15.67 20.51
N THR A 24 -23.21 15.21 21.71
CA THR A 24 -21.85 15.40 22.21
C THR A 24 -21.08 14.11 22.49
N LEU A 25 -21.53 12.96 21.95
CA LEU A 25 -20.72 11.76 21.93
C LEU A 25 -20.06 11.60 20.55
N GLN A 26 -19.30 12.60 20.12
CA GLN A 26 -18.20 12.37 19.22
C GLN A 26 -17.04 11.84 20.07
N SER A 27 -17.06 10.56 20.33
CA SER A 27 -15.87 9.85 20.72
C SER A 27 -14.84 10.01 19.60
N SER A 28 -13.89 10.92 19.81
CA SER A 28 -12.60 10.83 19.16
C SER A 28 -12.03 9.47 19.54
N THR A 29 -12.27 8.46 18.70
CA THR A 29 -11.43 7.30 18.69
C THR A 29 -10.06 7.81 18.26
N CYS A 30 -9.19 8.06 19.23
CA CYS A 30 -7.76 8.00 19.02
C CYS A 30 -7.49 6.58 18.53
N SER A 31 -7.52 6.37 17.23
CA SER A 31 -6.88 5.24 16.62
C SER A 31 -5.41 5.37 16.99
N LYS A 32 -4.95 4.55 17.95
CA LYS A 32 -3.58 4.12 17.92
C LYS A 32 -3.33 3.72 16.48
N SER A 33 -2.47 4.45 15.81
CA SER A 33 -1.83 3.99 14.59
C SER A 33 -0.96 2.80 15.00
N ASP A 34 -1.57 1.61 15.08
CA ASP A 34 -0.83 0.45 14.67
C ASP A 34 -0.45 0.78 13.24
N ASP A 35 0.82 0.86 12.96
CA ASP A 35 1.37 1.04 11.62
C ASP A 35 0.85 -0.07 10.71
N LEU A 36 -0.40 0.05 10.30
CA LEU A 36 -0.91 -0.66 9.16
C LEU A 36 -0.19 -0.03 7.98
N VAL A 37 0.91 -0.64 7.59
CA VAL A 37 1.61 -0.30 6.37
C VAL A 37 0.57 -0.35 5.26
N ALA A 38 0.15 0.85 4.81
CA ALA A 38 -0.94 0.96 3.86
C ALA A 38 -0.41 0.46 2.50
N ASN A 39 -0.74 -0.78 2.17
CA ASN A 39 -0.49 -1.32 0.84
C ASN A 39 -1.34 -0.53 -0.17
N THR A 40 -0.74 0.51 -0.76
CA THR A 40 -1.37 1.27 -1.83
C THR A 40 -1.39 0.44 -3.11
N THR A 41 -2.53 0.44 -3.79
CA THR A 41 -2.62 -0.09 -5.16
C THR A 41 -2.38 1.05 -6.15
N GLY A 42 -1.86 0.73 -7.32
CA GLY A 42 -1.61 1.67 -8.41
C GLY A 42 -0.15 1.74 -8.81
N THR A 43 0.10 2.33 -9.97
CA THR A 43 1.45 2.38 -10.54
C THR A 43 2.43 3.14 -9.65
N PRO A 44 3.57 2.52 -9.27
CA PRO A 44 4.62 3.21 -8.54
C PRO A 44 5.17 4.39 -9.34
N SER A 45 5.03 5.60 -8.83
CA SER A 45 5.47 6.82 -9.52
C SER A 45 6.95 7.13 -9.26
N GLY A 46 7.62 7.70 -10.28
CA GLY A 46 9.04 8.09 -10.19
C GLY A 46 9.98 6.94 -10.49
N THR A 47 11.24 7.12 -10.09
CA THR A 47 12.31 6.15 -10.28
C THR A 47 12.63 5.44 -8.97
N TRP A 48 12.96 4.17 -9.09
CA TRP A 48 13.19 3.28 -7.96
C TRP A 48 14.53 2.58 -8.12
N ARG A 49 15.14 2.17 -7.03
CA ARG A 49 16.31 1.29 -7.03
C ARG A 49 16.07 0.11 -6.12
N VAL A 50 16.71 -1.02 -6.42
CA VAL A 50 16.74 -2.17 -5.51
C VAL A 50 17.57 -1.77 -4.28
N SER A 51 16.98 -1.87 -3.11
CA SER A 51 17.63 -1.62 -1.81
C SER A 51 17.99 -2.91 -1.09
N LEU A 52 17.31 -4.00 -1.46
CA LEU A 52 17.62 -5.35 -1.02
C LEU A 52 17.20 -6.33 -2.10
N TYR A 53 18.09 -7.24 -2.47
CA TYR A 53 17.76 -8.50 -3.12
C TYR A 53 18.38 -9.63 -2.32
N TRP A 54 17.55 -10.48 -1.78
CA TRP A 54 17.95 -11.63 -0.97
C TRP A 54 17.51 -12.92 -1.67
N ASP A 55 18.47 -13.80 -1.97
CA ASP A 55 18.27 -15.13 -2.52
C ASP A 55 19.23 -16.07 -1.79
N SER A 56 18.79 -16.61 -0.64
CA SER A 56 19.64 -17.37 0.28
C SER A 56 20.88 -16.61 0.79
N GLY A 57 21.01 -15.32 0.48
CA GLY A 57 22.08 -14.41 0.81
C GLY A 57 21.85 -13.05 0.16
N ASP A 58 22.57 -12.01 0.62
CA ASP A 58 22.48 -10.68 0.06
C ASP A 58 23.18 -10.60 -1.31
N GLU A 59 22.39 -10.45 -2.36
CA GLU A 59 22.83 -10.28 -3.74
C GLU A 59 22.49 -8.87 -4.31
N THR A 60 22.15 -7.92 -3.46
CA THR A 60 21.76 -6.55 -3.83
C THR A 60 22.73 -5.86 -4.78
N TYR A 61 24.03 -6.12 -4.61
CA TYR A 61 25.09 -5.54 -5.43
C TYR A 61 24.91 -5.80 -6.93
N LYS A 62 24.21 -6.87 -7.32
CA LYS A 62 23.94 -7.21 -8.73
C LYS A 62 23.08 -6.18 -9.45
N PHE A 63 22.24 -5.47 -8.70
CA PHE A 63 21.33 -4.43 -9.22
C PHE A 63 21.83 -3.01 -8.97
N SER A 64 23.06 -2.88 -8.47
CA SER A 64 23.65 -1.56 -8.20
C SER A 64 23.74 -0.72 -9.47
N GLY A 65 23.33 0.56 -9.36
CA GLY A 65 23.33 1.51 -10.47
C GLY A 65 22.11 1.42 -11.38
N TYR A 66 21.24 0.43 -11.24
CA TYR A 66 20.01 0.37 -12.02
C TYR A 66 18.89 1.19 -11.38
N ASN A 67 18.22 1.96 -12.23
CA ASN A 67 17.00 2.69 -11.92
C ASN A 67 15.81 2.00 -12.58
N PHE A 68 14.77 1.78 -11.84
CA PHE A 68 13.53 1.14 -12.28
C PHE A 68 12.42 2.18 -12.43
N THR A 69 11.65 2.08 -13.50
CA THR A 69 10.47 2.90 -13.74
C THR A 69 9.30 2.00 -14.09
N PHE A 70 8.19 2.18 -13.39
CA PHE A 70 6.95 1.44 -13.60
C PHE A 70 5.97 2.32 -14.39
N SER A 71 5.36 1.79 -15.42
CA SER A 71 4.40 2.51 -16.28
C SER A 71 2.99 1.94 -16.10
N ASN A 72 1.97 2.80 -16.20
CA ASN A 72 0.55 2.41 -16.09
C ASN A 72 0.13 1.32 -17.08
N GLY A 73 0.83 1.17 -18.21
CA GLY A 73 0.57 0.12 -19.20
C GLY A 73 1.16 -1.25 -18.83
N GLY A 74 1.62 -1.46 -17.58
CA GLY A 74 2.18 -2.74 -17.15
C GLY A 74 3.62 -2.98 -17.62
N THR A 75 4.32 -1.95 -18.10
CA THR A 75 5.74 -2.05 -18.44
C THR A 75 6.60 -1.62 -17.27
N VAL A 76 7.64 -2.37 -16.96
CA VAL A 76 8.73 -1.96 -16.08
C VAL A 76 10.03 -1.87 -16.86
N THR A 77 10.80 -0.80 -16.63
CA THR A 77 12.08 -0.57 -17.31
C THR A 77 13.17 -0.44 -16.25
N ALA A 78 14.27 -1.14 -16.44
CA ALA A 78 15.47 -1.03 -15.62
C ALA A 78 16.62 -0.48 -16.46
N THR A 79 17.26 0.62 -16.04
CA THR A 79 18.37 1.22 -16.78
C THR A 79 19.49 1.68 -15.84
N ASN A 80 20.73 1.48 -16.26
CA ASN A 80 21.92 2.03 -15.61
C ASN A 80 22.59 3.15 -16.41
N GLY A 81 21.87 3.70 -17.42
CA GLY A 81 22.38 4.72 -18.32
C GLY A 81 23.08 4.16 -19.57
N THR A 82 23.64 2.97 -19.51
CA THR A 82 24.28 2.29 -20.65
C THR A 82 23.40 1.17 -21.20
N THR A 83 22.84 0.38 -20.31
CA THR A 83 21.97 -0.76 -20.63
C THR A 83 20.55 -0.46 -20.16
N THR A 84 19.58 -0.80 -20.98
CA THR A 84 18.15 -0.73 -20.62
C THR A 84 17.51 -2.07 -20.90
N VAL A 85 16.84 -2.63 -19.90
CA VAL A 85 16.06 -3.85 -20.00
C VAL A 85 14.62 -3.52 -19.67
N SER A 86 13.70 -3.99 -20.50
CA SER A 86 12.27 -3.82 -20.31
C SER A 86 11.63 -5.15 -19.96
N GLY A 87 10.70 -5.10 -19.05
CA GLY A 87 9.87 -6.22 -18.62
C GLY A 87 8.41 -5.79 -18.49
N VAL A 88 7.62 -6.69 -18.00
CA VAL A 88 6.23 -6.43 -17.64
C VAL A 88 6.04 -6.53 -16.14
N TRP A 89 5.08 -5.79 -15.62
CA TRP A 89 4.67 -5.88 -14.22
C TRP A 89 3.16 -5.82 -14.12
N SER A 90 2.65 -6.46 -13.09
CA SER A 90 1.24 -6.36 -12.74
C SER A 90 1.07 -6.41 -11.23
N GLU A 91 -0.08 -5.98 -10.71
CA GLU A 91 -0.39 -6.13 -9.29
C GLU A 91 -1.86 -6.44 -9.04
N SER A 92 -2.09 -7.10 -7.93
CA SER A 92 -3.38 -7.26 -7.26
C SER A 92 -3.35 -6.60 -5.88
N SER A 93 -4.37 -6.78 -5.06
CA SER A 93 -4.37 -6.30 -3.67
C SER A 93 -3.20 -6.83 -2.83
N SER A 94 -2.79 -8.09 -3.05
CA SER A 94 -1.79 -8.78 -2.22
C SER A 94 -0.52 -9.19 -2.96
N ARG A 95 -0.49 -9.10 -4.30
CA ARG A 95 0.62 -9.59 -5.12
C ARG A 95 1.17 -8.53 -6.05
N MET A 96 2.43 -8.69 -6.42
CA MET A 96 3.09 -7.97 -7.50
C MET A 96 3.92 -8.95 -8.32
N THR A 97 3.66 -9.00 -9.61
CA THR A 97 4.41 -9.85 -10.55
C THR A 97 5.40 -8.99 -11.32
N LEU A 98 6.61 -9.47 -11.46
CA LEU A 98 7.66 -8.90 -12.31
C LEU A 98 8.10 -9.96 -13.30
N ASP A 99 8.25 -9.60 -14.57
CA ASP A 99 8.79 -10.50 -15.60
C ASP A 99 9.65 -9.70 -16.60
N PHE A 100 10.95 -9.93 -16.56
CA PHE A 100 11.93 -9.37 -17.50
C PHE A 100 12.34 -10.39 -18.57
N GLY A 101 11.57 -11.44 -18.73
CA GLY A 101 11.82 -12.47 -19.74
C GLY A 101 13.11 -13.24 -19.50
N ALA A 102 13.89 -13.43 -20.57
CA ALA A 102 15.08 -14.26 -20.54
C ALA A 102 16.38 -13.51 -20.16
N ASP A 103 16.31 -12.24 -19.75
CA ASP A 103 17.50 -11.50 -19.33
C ASP A 103 18.19 -12.20 -18.15
N PRO A 104 19.49 -12.53 -18.24
CA PRO A 104 20.15 -13.37 -17.23
C PRO A 104 20.20 -12.75 -15.84
N LEU A 105 20.29 -11.41 -15.75
CA LEU A 105 20.33 -10.70 -14.48
C LEU A 105 18.91 -10.52 -13.92
N PHE A 106 18.02 -9.95 -14.73
CA PHE A 106 16.69 -9.55 -14.27
C PHE A 106 15.73 -10.74 -14.13
N LYS A 107 16.04 -11.89 -14.74
CA LYS A 107 15.34 -13.15 -14.46
C LYS A 107 15.37 -13.52 -12.96
N LYS A 108 16.38 -13.08 -12.23
CA LYS A 108 16.51 -13.32 -10.79
C LYS A 108 15.42 -12.64 -9.95
N ILE A 109 14.89 -11.51 -10.43
CA ILE A 109 13.79 -10.77 -9.78
C ILE A 109 12.49 -10.88 -10.57
N SER A 110 12.40 -11.85 -11.49
CA SER A 110 11.20 -12.13 -12.26
C SER A 110 10.43 -13.25 -11.59
N ASP A 111 9.40 -12.90 -10.81
CA ASP A 111 8.55 -13.86 -10.10
C ASP A 111 7.21 -13.21 -9.72
N ASP A 112 6.31 -13.98 -9.13
CA ASP A 112 5.03 -13.56 -8.56
C ASP A 112 5.14 -13.45 -7.04
N TYR A 113 5.33 -12.25 -6.55
CA TYR A 113 5.62 -11.96 -5.16
C TYR A 113 4.38 -11.62 -4.34
N LEU A 114 4.39 -11.98 -3.06
CA LEU A 114 3.55 -11.38 -2.04
C LEU A 114 4.04 -9.96 -1.73
N LYS A 115 3.12 -9.00 -1.67
CA LYS A 115 3.41 -7.64 -1.20
C LYS A 115 3.41 -7.62 0.32
N GLU A 116 4.58 -7.44 0.94
CA GLU A 116 4.69 -7.17 2.37
C GLU A 116 4.40 -5.69 2.66
N GLU A 117 4.86 -4.80 1.77
CA GLU A 117 4.68 -3.35 1.89
C GLU A 117 4.66 -2.71 0.51
N LYS A 118 3.78 -1.75 0.30
CA LYS A 118 3.85 -0.82 -0.83
C LYS A 118 3.34 0.55 -0.43
N THR A 119 4.25 1.50 -0.37
CA THR A 119 3.99 2.91 -0.07
C THR A 119 4.45 3.79 -1.23
N SER A 120 4.40 5.10 -1.06
CA SER A 120 4.95 6.05 -2.05
C SER A 120 6.48 6.03 -2.15
N SER A 121 7.18 5.41 -1.20
CA SER A 121 8.64 5.41 -1.11
C SER A 121 9.27 4.02 -1.00
N ASN A 122 8.51 2.99 -0.64
CA ASN A 122 9.00 1.64 -0.42
C ASN A 122 8.09 0.60 -1.07
N ILE A 123 8.69 -0.43 -1.67
CA ILE A 123 8.01 -1.64 -2.12
C ILE A 123 8.81 -2.82 -1.56
N ARG A 124 8.17 -3.67 -0.75
CA ARG A 124 8.77 -4.86 -0.16
C ARG A 124 8.00 -6.08 -0.63
N LEU A 125 8.72 -6.95 -1.30
CA LEU A 125 8.18 -8.14 -1.94
C LEU A 125 8.88 -9.38 -1.35
N LYS A 126 8.12 -10.44 -1.21
CA LYS A 126 8.60 -11.75 -0.75
C LYS A 126 8.04 -12.84 -1.65
N ASP A 127 8.88 -13.83 -2.02
CA ASP A 127 8.41 -15.04 -2.71
C ASP A 127 7.32 -15.73 -1.86
N ASP A 128 6.28 -16.22 -2.50
CA ASP A 128 5.18 -16.91 -1.84
C ASP A 128 5.48 -18.39 -1.56
N ASN A 129 6.54 -18.92 -2.14
CA ASN A 129 7.00 -20.28 -1.87
C ASN A 129 7.71 -20.33 -0.51
N PRO A 130 7.16 -21.02 0.50
CA PRO A 130 7.76 -21.08 1.83
C PRO A 130 9.12 -21.79 1.87
N LEU A 131 9.49 -22.49 0.79
CA LEU A 131 10.78 -23.16 0.66
C LEU A 131 11.87 -22.26 0.06
N LYS A 132 11.48 -21.08 -0.44
CA LYS A 132 12.39 -20.05 -0.94
C LYS A 132 12.44 -18.88 0.05
N ASP A 133 13.63 -18.46 0.44
CA ASP A 133 13.83 -17.23 1.20
C ASP A 133 14.29 -16.12 0.26
N GLU A 134 13.42 -15.74 -0.70
CA GLU A 134 13.68 -14.70 -1.66
C GLU A 134 12.88 -13.44 -1.33
N LYS A 135 13.56 -12.31 -1.35
CA LYS A 135 12.97 -10.98 -1.08
C LYS A 135 13.55 -9.92 -2.01
N VAL A 136 12.68 -9.07 -2.48
CA VAL A 136 13.07 -7.89 -3.26
C VAL A 136 12.50 -6.64 -2.60
N GLN A 137 13.34 -5.64 -2.38
CA GLN A 137 12.89 -4.35 -1.87
C GLN A 137 13.33 -3.24 -2.81
N PHE A 138 12.40 -2.38 -3.14
CA PHE A 138 12.66 -1.16 -3.89
C PHE A 138 12.46 0.05 -2.98
N VAL A 139 13.33 1.02 -3.12
CA VAL A 139 13.15 2.36 -2.54
C VAL A 139 13.13 3.39 -3.66
N ARG A 140 12.32 4.42 -3.48
CA ARG A 140 12.22 5.53 -4.41
C ARG A 140 13.48 6.39 -4.31
N ASN A 141 13.99 6.85 -5.48
CA ASN A 141 15.13 7.79 -5.56
C ASN A 141 14.69 9.22 -5.24
#